data_5cf4078043ba6f1c86477f5b869abd99
#
_entry.id   5cf4078043ba6f1c86477f5b869abd99
#
_cell.length_a   1.000
_cell.length_b   1.000
_cell.length_c   1.000
_cell.angle_alpha   90.00
_cell.angle_beta   90.00
_cell.angle_gamma   90.00
#
_symmetry.space_group_name_H-M   'P 1'
#
loop_
_entity.id
_entity.type
_entity.pdbx_description
1 polymer ?
#
loop_
_entity_poly.entity_id
_entity_poly.type
_entity_poly.pdbx_seq_one_letter_code
_entity_poly.pdbx_strand_id
1 'polypeptide(L)'
;MLFAFYNGVVTTYSYFHYESMKVFEHGSEGLPANEIMDNIQRARHTGESNWTAFVLTVKRNGLYEVDYYDDLNPTLECGCALLLLAYSHYHIEPTSDFSKSQLKSAIKAESFKKTLNYACMRNDIETVKEKLVNIKLSTLNKKGPDRKTPLHIACLNENIEIVTLLVEAGADLKIKYHGETPFALACRKGNVEIIKYLISQGENANEIMVGKVTPLHLISSSGNQEIVHYILERITNINALTNRKRSALHYAVEDNNLEAAKVLIDNGINMELLEEYKRSALSLACDRNKPEMAALLLENGANIHSTGQGKVTPLHIACERGFIEVVRVLLQHQPNLYAKATLYSMPKNEKLKETPIETAKRLGYDEIVDLLSSKL
;
A
#
# COMPACT_ATOMS: atom_id res chain seq x y z
N MET A 1 20.92 17.02 16.85
CA MET A 1 22.35 17.04 16.47
C MET A 1 22.67 18.46 16.04
N LEU A 2 23.65 19.07 16.62
CA LEU A 2 24.05 20.45 16.31
C LEU A 2 25.48 20.43 15.75
N PHE A 3 25.71 21.11 14.62
CA PHE A 3 27.04 21.32 14.10
C PHE A 3 27.37 22.82 14.18
N ALA A 4 28.49 23.14 14.81
CA ALA A 4 29.04 24.49 14.84
C ALA A 4 30.26 24.57 13.91
N PHE A 5 30.28 25.60 13.05
CA PHE A 5 31.41 25.85 12.12
C PHE A 5 32.07 27.17 12.47
N TYR A 6 33.40 27.18 12.46
CA TYR A 6 34.19 28.37 12.67
C TYR A 6 35.16 28.57 11.49
N ASN A 7 35.09 29.71 10.82
CA ASN A 7 35.99 30.13 9.71
C ASN A 7 36.09 29.14 8.52
N GLY A 8 35.05 28.42 8.19
CA GLY A 8 35.10 27.42 7.11
C GLY A 8 35.89 26.17 7.45
N VAL A 9 36.38 26.04 8.67
CA VAL A 9 37.03 24.86 9.21
C VAL A 9 36.19 24.35 10.36
N VAL A 10 35.81 23.07 10.28
CA VAL A 10 35.08 22.40 11.38
C VAL A 10 36.05 22.23 12.53
N THR A 11 35.84 22.95 13.61
CA THR A 11 36.66 22.87 14.80
C THR A 11 36.01 22.08 15.93
N THR A 12 34.68 21.87 15.87
CA THR A 12 33.97 21.19 16.95
C THR A 12 32.74 20.44 16.44
N TYR A 13 32.56 19.21 16.89
CA TYR A 13 31.32 18.43 16.72
C TYR A 13 30.58 18.41 18.05
N SER A 14 29.34 18.90 18.08
CA SER A 14 28.50 18.81 19.27
C SER A 14 27.29 17.95 18.97
N TYR A 15 27.15 16.86 19.69
CA TYR A 15 25.97 15.98 19.63
C TYR A 15 25.02 16.35 20.75
N PHE A 16 23.76 16.61 20.41
CA PHE A 16 22.71 16.77 21.40
C PHE A 16 21.78 15.56 21.35
N HIS A 17 21.72 14.84 22.46
CA HIS A 17 20.65 13.88 22.68
C HIS A 17 19.49 14.62 23.35
N TYR A 18 18.26 14.31 22.97
CA TYR A 18 17.06 14.99 23.44
C TYR A 18 16.91 14.98 24.97
N GLU A 19 17.52 14.01 25.66
CA GLU A 19 17.42 13.81 27.12
C GLU A 19 18.66 14.19 27.93
N SER A 20 19.80 14.49 27.27
CA SER A 20 21.03 14.91 27.98
C SER A 20 21.93 15.76 27.11
N MET A 21 21.94 17.08 27.35
CA MET A 21 22.87 17.98 26.70
C MET A 21 24.29 17.81 27.26
N LYS A 22 25.23 17.30 26.43
CA LYS A 22 26.65 17.37 26.68
C LYS A 22 27.30 18.10 25.52
N VAL A 23 27.93 19.23 25.82
CA VAL A 23 28.75 19.99 24.88
C VAL A 23 30.18 19.52 25.08
N PHE A 24 30.83 19.03 24.02
CA PHE A 24 32.26 18.74 24.04
C PHE A 24 33.01 19.87 23.32
N GLU A 25 33.77 20.66 24.05
CA GLU A 25 34.68 21.61 23.49
C GLU A 25 36.03 20.97 23.16
N HIS A 26 36.51 21.19 21.95
CA HIS A 26 37.97 21.09 21.65
C HIS A 26 38.44 22.46 21.19
N GLY A 27 39.07 23.10 22.11
CA GLY A 27 40.05 24.18 22.08
C GLY A 27 40.06 25.14 20.91
N SER A 28 39.54 26.34 21.10
CA SER A 28 40.18 27.64 20.77
C SER A 28 39.24 28.78 21.18
N GLU A 29 39.81 29.90 21.55
CA GLU A 29 39.19 31.14 22.01
C GLU A 29 37.97 31.57 21.20
N GLY A 30 36.77 31.27 21.68
CA GLY A 30 35.48 31.62 21.11
C GLY A 30 34.42 31.74 22.21
N LEU A 31 33.32 32.40 21.95
CA LEU A 31 32.18 32.59 22.86
C LEU A 31 31.90 31.34 23.70
N PRO A 32 31.67 31.47 25.01
CA PRO A 32 31.41 30.34 25.86
C PRO A 32 30.15 29.58 25.32
N ALA A 33 30.32 28.29 25.14
CA ALA A 33 29.26 27.40 24.61
C ALA A 33 27.93 27.57 25.36
N ASN A 34 27.97 27.94 26.62
CA ASN A 34 26.81 28.22 27.46
C ASN A 34 25.99 29.44 26.98
N GLU A 35 26.64 30.50 26.47
CA GLU A 35 25.96 31.71 26.00
C GLU A 35 25.24 31.46 24.66
N ILE A 36 25.81 30.64 23.81
CA ILE A 36 25.21 30.18 22.57
C ILE A 36 23.95 29.32 22.89
N MET A 37 24.08 28.42 23.87
CA MET A 37 23.00 27.55 24.30
C MET A 37 21.84 28.31 24.96
N ASP A 38 22.15 29.34 25.77
CA ASP A 38 21.15 30.18 26.40
C ASP A 38 20.37 31.00 25.36
N ASN A 39 21.01 31.45 24.29
CA ASN A 39 20.37 32.15 23.20
C ASN A 39 19.48 31.22 22.36
N ILE A 40 19.90 29.97 22.12
CA ILE A 40 19.10 28.93 21.47
C ILE A 40 17.88 28.57 22.32
N GLN A 41 18.07 28.42 23.65
CA GLN A 41 16.96 28.14 24.55
C GLN A 41 15.96 29.31 24.64
N ARG A 42 16.43 30.55 24.60
CA ARG A 42 15.56 31.74 24.56
C ARG A 42 14.75 31.83 23.28
N ALA A 43 15.35 31.57 22.11
CA ALA A 43 14.64 31.51 20.84
C ALA A 43 13.53 30.45 20.86
N ARG A 44 13.78 29.32 21.51
CA ARG A 44 12.79 28.23 21.69
C ARG A 44 11.60 28.65 22.58
N HIS A 45 11.82 29.51 23.58
CA HIS A 45 10.76 29.97 24.49
C HIS A 45 9.92 31.14 23.96
N THR A 46 10.38 31.85 22.93
CA THR A 46 9.63 32.98 22.32
C THR A 46 8.55 32.55 21.32
N GLY A 47 8.26 31.24 21.17
CA GLY A 47 7.11 30.76 20.41
C GLY A 47 7.32 30.60 18.90
N GLU A 48 8.53 30.82 18.38
CA GLU A 48 8.91 30.46 17.01
C GLU A 48 9.23 28.93 16.93
N SER A 49 8.21 28.12 17.09
CA SER A 49 8.35 26.76 17.62
C SER A 49 8.35 25.62 16.60
N ASN A 50 8.52 25.87 15.31
CA ASN A 50 8.40 24.80 14.30
C ASN A 50 9.65 24.55 13.44
N TRP A 51 10.83 25.01 13.86
CA TRP A 51 12.04 24.69 13.12
C TRP A 51 12.51 23.25 13.39
N THR A 52 12.82 22.53 12.34
CA THR A 52 13.32 21.14 12.39
C THR A 52 14.85 21.06 12.43
N ALA A 53 15.53 22.07 11.94
CA ALA A 53 17.00 22.19 12.03
C ALA A 53 17.43 23.65 11.94
N PHE A 54 18.63 23.95 12.46
CA PHE A 54 19.28 25.23 12.27
C PHE A 54 20.77 25.04 12.05
N VAL A 55 21.39 26.00 11.34
CA VAL A 55 22.83 26.11 11.17
C VAL A 55 23.30 27.38 11.86
N LEU A 56 24.24 27.22 12.82
CA LEU A 56 24.90 28.31 13.49
C LEU A 56 26.25 28.58 12.81
N THR A 57 26.37 29.74 12.18
CA THR A 57 27.63 30.19 11.58
C THR A 57 28.27 31.24 12.48
N VAL A 58 29.45 30.92 13.05
CA VAL A 58 30.22 31.88 13.88
C VAL A 58 31.27 32.53 13.00
N LYS A 59 31.25 33.89 12.92
CA LYS A 59 32.19 34.67 12.16
C LYS A 59 33.44 35.01 13.02
N ARG A 60 34.60 35.29 12.36
CA ARG A 60 35.89 35.59 13.00
C ARG A 60 35.84 36.76 14.00
N ASN A 61 34.84 37.64 13.87
CA ASN A 61 34.62 38.79 14.74
C ASN A 61 33.72 38.49 15.96
N GLY A 62 33.40 37.23 16.21
CA GLY A 62 32.54 36.83 17.32
C GLY A 62 31.05 37.00 17.06
N LEU A 63 30.66 37.53 15.90
CA LEU A 63 29.24 37.57 15.50
C LEU A 63 28.81 36.21 14.99
N TYR A 64 27.58 35.83 15.26
CA TYR A 64 27.00 34.59 14.76
C TYR A 64 25.73 34.86 13.98
N GLU A 65 25.44 34.00 13.04
CA GLU A 65 24.20 33.95 12.23
C GLU A 65 23.53 32.62 12.47
N VAL A 66 22.22 32.62 12.61
CA VAL A 66 21.42 31.40 12.76
C VAL A 66 20.48 31.32 11.61
N ASP A 67 20.64 30.30 10.74
CA ASP A 67 19.73 30.00 9.65
C ASP A 67 18.79 28.89 10.10
N TYR A 68 17.49 29.13 9.98
CA TYR A 68 16.44 28.16 10.32
C TYR A 68 15.92 27.51 9.04
N TYR A 69 15.67 26.21 9.11
CA TYR A 69 15.21 25.40 7.99
C TYR A 69 13.93 24.67 8.39
N ASP A 70 12.78 25.14 7.91
CA ASP A 70 11.47 24.56 8.18
C ASP A 70 11.12 23.39 7.26
N ASP A 71 11.75 23.31 6.08
CA ASP A 71 11.43 22.37 5.01
C ASP A 71 12.20 21.05 5.03
N LEU A 72 12.95 20.76 6.09
CA LEU A 72 13.64 19.48 6.19
C LEU A 72 12.63 18.36 6.45
N ASN A 73 12.49 17.48 5.45
CA ASN A 73 11.65 16.31 5.54
C ASN A 73 11.92 15.55 6.86
N PRO A 74 10.92 15.39 7.74
CA PRO A 74 11.09 14.72 9.04
C PRO A 74 11.51 13.25 8.95
N THR A 75 11.48 12.66 7.75
CA THR A 75 11.97 11.30 7.48
C THR A 75 13.47 11.23 7.19
N LEU A 76 14.13 12.36 6.94
CA LEU A 76 15.59 12.42 6.93
C LEU A 76 16.05 12.56 8.37
N GLU A 77 16.82 11.60 8.87
CA GLU A 77 17.51 11.75 10.15
C GLU A 77 18.21 13.11 10.16
N CYS A 78 17.98 13.91 11.19
CA CYS A 78 18.45 15.30 11.31
C CYS A 78 19.96 15.44 10.99
N GLY A 79 20.74 14.38 11.28
CA GLY A 79 22.15 14.28 10.95
C GLY A 79 22.48 14.27 9.44
N CYS A 80 21.62 13.65 8.62
CA CYS A 80 21.85 13.59 7.17
C CYS A 80 21.60 14.95 6.51
N ALA A 81 20.60 15.70 6.98
CA ALA A 81 20.30 17.02 6.46
C ALA A 81 21.43 18.03 6.79
N LEU A 82 21.97 17.98 7.99
CA LEU A 82 23.09 18.82 8.41
C LEU A 82 24.39 18.48 7.69
N LEU A 83 24.66 17.19 7.44
CA LEU A 83 25.81 16.76 6.62
C LEU A 83 25.68 17.25 5.17
N LEU A 84 24.48 17.24 4.63
CA LEU A 84 24.21 17.75 3.28
C LEU A 84 24.45 19.26 3.21
N LEU A 85 23.96 20.02 4.19
CA LEU A 85 24.19 21.46 4.30
C LEU A 85 25.69 21.78 4.45
N ALA A 86 26.41 21.07 5.31
CA ALA A 86 27.83 21.21 5.48
C ALA A 86 28.59 20.97 4.16
N TYR A 87 28.28 19.91 3.44
CA TYR A 87 28.88 19.60 2.15
C TYR A 87 28.52 20.63 1.08
N SER A 88 27.22 20.98 0.94
CA SER A 88 26.74 21.85 -0.15
C SER A 88 27.18 23.30 0.01
N HIS A 89 27.27 23.81 1.25
CA HIS A 89 27.63 25.22 1.51
C HIS A 89 29.13 25.42 1.81
N TYR A 90 29.77 24.45 2.45
CA TYR A 90 31.11 24.62 2.97
C TYR A 90 32.15 23.65 2.38
N HIS A 91 31.70 22.73 1.48
CA HIS A 91 32.56 21.69 0.87
C HIS A 91 33.35 20.84 1.89
N ILE A 92 32.74 20.62 3.06
CA ILE A 92 33.37 19.86 4.15
C ILE A 92 33.06 18.38 3.97
N GLU A 93 34.09 17.54 3.81
CA GLU A 93 33.91 16.09 3.73
C GLU A 93 33.93 15.44 5.11
N PRO A 94 33.06 14.45 5.37
CA PRO A 94 33.06 13.73 6.63
C PRO A 94 34.31 12.87 6.80
N THR A 95 34.84 12.83 8.04
CA THR A 95 36.09 12.13 8.39
C THR A 95 35.88 10.63 8.68
N SER A 96 34.64 10.20 9.06
CA SER A 96 34.37 8.80 9.36
C SER A 96 33.63 8.11 8.20
N ASP A 97 33.80 6.79 8.04
CA ASP A 97 33.12 6.03 7.01
C ASP A 97 31.61 5.99 7.23
N PHE A 98 31.14 6.04 8.48
CA PHE A 98 29.75 6.16 8.82
C PHE A 98 29.16 7.49 8.34
N SER A 99 29.82 8.61 8.63
CA SER A 99 29.41 9.94 8.18
C SER A 99 29.49 10.08 6.66
N LYS A 100 30.45 9.46 6.00
CA LYS A 100 30.53 9.39 4.53
C LYS A 100 29.37 8.65 3.92
N SER A 101 28.92 7.56 4.55
CA SER A 101 27.74 6.79 4.13
C SER A 101 26.46 7.61 4.27
N GLN A 102 26.29 8.31 5.39
CA GLN A 102 25.15 9.22 5.61
C GLN A 102 25.14 10.37 4.61
N LEU A 103 26.29 11.01 4.36
CA LEU A 103 26.39 12.08 3.36
C LEU A 103 26.05 11.58 1.96
N LYS A 104 26.55 10.42 1.53
CA LYS A 104 26.18 9.81 0.24
C LYS A 104 24.67 9.57 0.13
N SER A 105 24.07 9.10 1.22
CA SER A 105 22.60 8.87 1.27
C SER A 105 21.83 10.19 1.16
N ALA A 106 22.28 11.23 1.87
CA ALA A 106 21.67 12.57 1.84
C ALA A 106 21.80 13.23 0.46
N ILE A 107 23.00 13.18 -0.17
CA ILE A 107 23.21 13.67 -1.55
C ILE A 107 22.30 12.93 -2.53
N LYS A 108 22.18 11.61 -2.38
CA LYS A 108 21.29 10.80 -3.22
C LYS A 108 19.82 11.19 -3.04
N ALA A 109 19.38 11.43 -1.80
CA ALA A 109 18.02 11.87 -1.50
C ALA A 109 17.73 13.26 -2.10
N GLU A 110 18.66 14.23 -1.94
CA GLU A 110 18.52 15.58 -2.51
C GLU A 110 18.55 15.56 -4.03
N SER A 111 19.43 14.76 -4.61
CA SER A 111 19.49 14.51 -6.05
C SER A 111 18.17 13.91 -6.57
N PHE A 112 17.51 13.05 -5.76
CA PHE A 112 16.20 12.49 -6.09
C PHE A 112 15.10 13.55 -6.13
N LYS A 113 15.10 14.52 -5.21
CA LYS A 113 14.11 15.63 -5.21
C LYS A 113 14.10 16.44 -6.52
N LYS A 114 15.19 16.42 -7.27
CA LYS A 114 15.32 17.07 -8.58
C LYS A 114 14.80 16.20 -9.75
N THR A 115 14.30 15.00 -9.49
CA THR A 115 13.88 14.06 -10.53
C THR A 115 12.41 14.20 -10.91
N LEU A 116 12.06 13.70 -12.08
CA LEU A 116 10.67 13.57 -12.53
C LEU A 116 9.86 12.64 -11.60
N ASN A 117 10.49 11.55 -11.11
CA ASN A 117 9.85 10.63 -10.17
C ASN A 117 9.38 11.35 -8.90
N TYR A 118 10.21 12.26 -8.37
CA TYR A 118 9.84 13.02 -7.16
C TYR A 118 8.70 14.00 -7.43
N ALA A 119 8.71 14.71 -8.58
CA ALA A 119 7.60 15.56 -8.98
C ALA A 119 6.29 14.78 -9.09
N CYS A 120 6.32 13.59 -9.73
CA CYS A 120 5.15 12.71 -9.80
C CYS A 120 4.70 12.25 -8.39
N MET A 121 5.64 11.93 -7.50
CA MET A 121 5.33 11.50 -6.12
C MET A 121 4.63 12.61 -5.32
N ARG A 122 4.97 13.87 -5.58
CA ARG A 122 4.37 15.04 -4.95
C ARG A 122 3.09 15.52 -5.63
N ASN A 123 2.69 14.90 -6.74
CA ASN A 123 1.60 15.38 -7.62
C ASN A 123 1.82 16.84 -8.10
N ASP A 124 3.07 17.24 -8.26
CA ASP A 124 3.44 18.58 -8.70
C ASP A 124 3.39 18.66 -10.23
N ILE A 125 2.22 18.99 -10.77
CA ILE A 125 1.91 19.00 -12.19
C ILE A 125 2.80 20.00 -12.92
N GLU A 126 3.03 21.20 -12.36
CA GLU A 126 3.82 22.24 -13.02
C GLU A 126 5.29 21.81 -13.13
N THR A 127 5.87 21.28 -12.06
CA THR A 127 7.22 20.70 -12.12
C THR A 127 7.29 19.52 -13.10
N VAL A 128 6.24 18.69 -13.18
CA VAL A 128 6.19 17.61 -14.18
C VAL A 128 6.22 18.19 -15.59
N LYS A 129 5.37 19.18 -15.92
CA LYS A 129 5.36 19.87 -17.24
C LYS A 129 6.72 20.43 -17.59
N GLU A 130 7.35 21.17 -16.67
CA GLU A 130 8.70 21.73 -16.88
C GLU A 130 9.74 20.65 -17.20
N LYS A 131 9.72 19.55 -16.46
CA LYS A 131 10.69 18.44 -16.65
C LYS A 131 10.46 17.63 -17.91
N LEU A 132 9.25 17.65 -18.46
CA LEU A 132 8.93 16.96 -19.72
C LEU A 132 9.43 17.73 -20.95
N VAL A 133 9.71 19.02 -20.83
CA VAL A 133 10.27 19.80 -21.93
C VAL A 133 11.61 19.20 -22.37
N ASN A 134 11.67 18.72 -23.63
CA ASN A 134 12.88 18.11 -24.23
C ASN A 134 13.44 16.90 -23.45
N ILE A 135 12.60 16.16 -22.73
CA ILE A 135 13.03 15.00 -21.95
C ILE A 135 13.51 13.87 -22.85
N LYS A 136 14.59 13.21 -22.45
CA LYS A 136 15.04 11.98 -23.14
C LYS A 136 14.21 10.80 -22.65
N LEU A 137 13.83 9.87 -23.54
CA LEU A 137 13.07 8.65 -23.19
C LEU A 137 13.74 7.83 -22.07
N SER A 138 15.08 7.79 -22.05
CA SER A 138 15.83 7.12 -20.98
C SER A 138 15.63 7.76 -19.60
N THR A 139 15.39 9.07 -19.56
CA THR A 139 15.10 9.80 -18.32
C THR A 139 13.61 9.68 -17.95
N LEU A 140 12.72 9.78 -18.93
CA LEU A 140 11.27 9.62 -18.78
C LEU A 140 10.92 8.25 -18.16
N ASN A 141 11.62 7.20 -18.60
CA ASN A 141 11.39 5.82 -18.14
C ASN A 141 12.32 5.38 -17.00
N LYS A 142 13.10 6.31 -16.43
CA LYS A 142 14.06 5.98 -15.37
C LYS A 142 13.34 5.58 -14.08
N LYS A 143 13.71 4.41 -13.57
CA LYS A 143 13.22 3.94 -12.27
C LYS A 143 13.81 4.75 -11.12
N GLY A 144 12.97 5.16 -10.19
CA GLY A 144 13.38 5.78 -8.92
C GLY A 144 14.04 4.81 -7.95
N PRO A 145 14.36 5.25 -6.72
CA PRO A 145 14.96 4.39 -5.68
C PRO A 145 14.09 3.18 -5.32
N ASP A 146 12.78 3.33 -5.38
CA ASP A 146 11.76 2.30 -5.15
C ASP A 146 11.47 1.43 -6.37
N ARG A 147 12.28 1.56 -7.44
CA ARG A 147 12.16 0.83 -8.72
C ARG A 147 10.91 1.16 -9.55
N LYS A 148 10.14 2.17 -9.18
CA LYS A 148 9.01 2.67 -9.96
C LYS A 148 9.46 3.67 -11.03
N THR A 149 8.83 3.65 -12.21
CA THR A 149 8.94 4.74 -13.17
C THR A 149 8.01 5.89 -12.79
N PRO A 150 8.17 7.11 -13.34
CA PRO A 150 7.22 8.19 -13.15
C PRO A 150 5.76 7.77 -13.42
N LEU A 151 5.51 6.99 -14.48
CA LEU A 151 4.16 6.52 -14.83
C LEU A 151 3.58 5.55 -13.80
N HIS A 152 4.39 4.66 -13.20
CA HIS A 152 3.92 3.82 -12.09
C HIS A 152 3.47 4.67 -10.90
N ILE A 153 4.23 5.72 -10.59
CA ILE A 153 3.92 6.63 -9.47
C ILE A 153 2.61 7.39 -9.75
N ALA A 154 2.46 7.93 -10.97
CA ALA A 154 1.26 8.66 -11.37
C ALA A 154 -0.01 7.80 -11.31
N CYS A 155 0.08 6.53 -11.76
CA CYS A 155 -1.03 5.57 -11.65
C CYS A 155 -1.37 5.22 -10.20
N LEU A 156 -0.37 5.07 -9.31
CA LEU A 156 -0.57 4.81 -7.89
C LEU A 156 -1.18 5.99 -7.15
N ASN A 157 -0.82 7.21 -7.56
CA ASN A 157 -1.36 8.45 -7.02
C ASN A 157 -2.72 8.84 -7.63
N GLU A 158 -3.18 8.07 -8.61
CA GLU A 158 -4.48 8.27 -9.27
C GLU A 158 -4.60 9.65 -9.98
N ASN A 159 -3.49 10.23 -10.40
CA ASN A 159 -3.46 11.52 -11.06
C ASN A 159 -3.52 11.38 -12.59
N ILE A 160 -4.72 11.53 -13.17
CA ILE A 160 -4.95 11.39 -14.62
C ILE A 160 -4.17 12.42 -15.43
N GLU A 161 -4.03 13.68 -14.95
CA GLU A 161 -3.31 14.72 -15.70
C GLU A 161 -1.84 14.36 -15.83
N ILE A 162 -1.18 13.91 -14.77
CA ILE A 162 0.22 13.47 -14.84
C ILE A 162 0.35 12.20 -15.69
N VAL A 163 -0.59 11.25 -15.59
CA VAL A 163 -0.59 10.04 -16.45
C VAL A 163 -0.64 10.45 -17.92
N THR A 164 -1.56 11.36 -18.28
CA THR A 164 -1.72 11.84 -19.65
C THR A 164 -0.43 12.50 -20.15
N LEU A 165 0.13 13.43 -19.38
CA LEU A 165 1.38 14.13 -19.75
C LEU A 165 2.54 13.16 -19.97
N LEU A 166 2.69 12.15 -19.11
CA LEU A 166 3.76 11.16 -19.24
C LEU A 166 3.58 10.26 -20.47
N VAL A 167 2.36 9.83 -20.73
CA VAL A 167 2.05 8.96 -21.89
C VAL A 167 2.22 9.73 -23.20
N GLU A 168 1.75 10.97 -23.29
CA GLU A 168 1.94 11.85 -24.45
C GLU A 168 3.41 12.17 -24.71
N ALA A 169 4.24 12.24 -23.64
CA ALA A 169 5.68 12.38 -23.76
C ALA A 169 6.39 11.08 -24.19
N GLY A 170 5.67 9.97 -24.35
CA GLY A 170 6.20 8.68 -24.81
C GLY A 170 6.65 7.75 -23.68
N ALA A 171 6.07 7.83 -22.51
CA ALA A 171 6.37 6.88 -21.42
C ALA A 171 6.02 5.45 -21.84
N ASP A 172 6.93 4.53 -21.54
CA ASP A 172 6.75 3.11 -21.84
C ASP A 172 5.75 2.45 -20.87
N LEU A 173 4.60 2.03 -21.43
CA LEU A 173 3.51 1.39 -20.70
C LEU A 173 3.85 -0.03 -20.23
N LYS A 174 4.89 -0.66 -20.80
CA LYS A 174 5.21 -2.09 -20.58
C LYS A 174 6.30 -2.34 -19.54
N ILE A 175 6.91 -1.30 -19.02
CA ILE A 175 7.89 -1.44 -17.93
C ILE A 175 7.19 -2.02 -16.71
N LYS A 176 7.83 -3.01 -16.08
CA LYS A 176 7.28 -3.69 -14.91
C LYS A 176 7.96 -3.27 -13.60
N TYR A 177 7.13 -3.11 -12.58
CA TYR A 177 7.50 -2.96 -11.17
C TYR A 177 6.93 -4.14 -10.38
N HIS A 178 7.79 -4.98 -9.78
CA HIS A 178 7.38 -6.26 -9.14
C HIS A 178 6.47 -7.14 -10.03
N GLY A 179 6.70 -7.10 -11.34
CA GLY A 179 5.92 -7.88 -12.31
C GLY A 179 4.65 -7.20 -12.80
N GLU A 180 4.27 -6.03 -12.27
CA GLU A 180 3.08 -5.28 -12.66
C GLU A 180 3.44 -4.08 -13.55
N THR A 181 2.64 -3.85 -14.60
CA THR A 181 2.71 -2.66 -15.46
C THR A 181 1.99 -1.47 -14.78
N PRO A 182 2.19 -0.22 -15.25
CA PRO A 182 1.37 0.91 -14.81
C PRO A 182 -0.14 0.66 -14.95
N PHE A 183 -0.55 -0.02 -16.03
CA PHE A 183 -1.93 -0.41 -16.25
C PHE A 183 -2.45 -1.38 -15.17
N ALA A 184 -1.65 -2.39 -14.80
CA ALA A 184 -2.01 -3.30 -13.72
C ALA A 184 -2.20 -2.56 -12.37
N LEU A 185 -1.35 -1.57 -12.07
CA LEU A 185 -1.49 -0.75 -10.88
C LEU A 185 -2.75 0.13 -10.93
N ALA A 186 -3.07 0.72 -12.08
CA ALA A 186 -4.31 1.47 -12.28
C ALA A 186 -5.55 0.57 -12.07
N CYS A 187 -5.53 -0.66 -12.60
CA CYS A 187 -6.59 -1.65 -12.37
C CYS A 187 -6.75 -2.00 -10.89
N ARG A 188 -5.64 -2.18 -10.17
CA ARG A 188 -5.64 -2.47 -8.73
C ARG A 188 -6.21 -1.31 -7.91
N LYS A 189 -6.02 -0.07 -8.35
CA LYS A 189 -6.59 1.13 -7.73
C LYS A 189 -8.06 1.34 -8.09
N GLY A 190 -8.52 0.77 -9.20
CA GLY A 190 -9.89 0.92 -9.68
C GLY A 190 -10.20 2.31 -10.28
N ASN A 191 -9.17 3.09 -10.64
CA ASN A 191 -9.40 4.42 -11.20
C ASN A 191 -9.92 4.35 -12.63
N VAL A 192 -11.20 4.71 -12.80
CA VAL A 192 -11.96 4.58 -14.05
C VAL A 192 -11.31 5.37 -15.19
N GLU A 193 -10.95 6.64 -14.94
CA GLU A 193 -10.43 7.54 -15.97
C GLU A 193 -9.06 7.07 -16.48
N ILE A 194 -8.16 6.71 -15.56
CA ILE A 194 -6.82 6.23 -15.92
C ILE A 194 -6.92 4.90 -16.68
N ILE A 195 -7.76 3.97 -16.26
CA ILE A 195 -7.93 2.68 -16.94
C ILE A 195 -8.46 2.89 -18.35
N LYS A 196 -9.52 3.69 -18.51
CA LYS A 196 -10.11 4.02 -19.83
C LYS A 196 -9.07 4.69 -20.72
N TYR A 197 -8.31 5.65 -20.20
CA TYR A 197 -7.26 6.34 -20.93
C TYR A 197 -6.16 5.36 -21.38
N LEU A 198 -5.62 4.53 -20.51
CA LEU A 198 -4.56 3.59 -20.86
C LEU A 198 -5.03 2.55 -21.88
N ILE A 199 -6.29 2.09 -21.82
CA ILE A 199 -6.89 1.22 -22.84
C ILE A 199 -6.97 1.96 -24.18
N SER A 200 -7.35 3.24 -24.20
CA SER A 200 -7.36 4.04 -25.45
C SER A 200 -5.96 4.21 -26.04
N GLN A 201 -4.92 4.11 -25.23
CA GLN A 201 -3.50 4.15 -25.64
C GLN A 201 -2.95 2.75 -26.01
N GLY A 202 -3.79 1.73 -26.09
CA GLY A 202 -3.44 0.39 -26.58
C GLY A 202 -3.17 -0.65 -25.50
N GLU A 203 -3.50 -0.38 -24.23
CA GLU A 203 -3.47 -1.41 -23.19
C GLU A 203 -4.60 -2.43 -23.41
N ASN A 204 -4.34 -3.70 -23.06
CA ASN A 204 -5.24 -4.80 -23.36
C ASN A 204 -6.05 -5.23 -22.11
N ALA A 205 -7.38 -5.11 -22.21
CA ALA A 205 -8.30 -5.59 -21.15
C ALA A 205 -8.21 -7.11 -20.90
N ASN A 206 -7.65 -7.88 -21.85
CA ASN A 206 -7.41 -9.32 -21.71
C ASN A 206 -5.96 -9.65 -21.33
N GLU A 207 -5.15 -8.69 -20.90
CA GLU A 207 -3.76 -8.95 -20.52
C GLU A 207 -3.68 -10.01 -19.41
N ILE A 208 -2.77 -10.99 -19.61
CA ILE A 208 -2.49 -12.00 -18.61
C ILE A 208 -1.21 -11.60 -17.87
N MET A 209 -1.37 -11.20 -16.63
CA MET A 209 -0.31 -10.76 -15.73
C MET A 209 0.32 -11.93 -14.98
N VAL A 210 1.30 -11.63 -14.13
CA VAL A 210 1.93 -12.63 -13.24
C VAL A 210 0.85 -13.36 -12.42
N GLY A 211 0.97 -14.67 -12.32
CA GLY A 211 0.00 -15.50 -11.60
C GLY A 211 -1.30 -15.75 -12.36
N LYS A 212 -1.34 -15.49 -13.68
CA LYS A 212 -2.54 -15.50 -14.52
C LYS A 212 -3.62 -14.53 -14.06
N VAL A 213 -3.25 -13.47 -13.37
CA VAL A 213 -4.17 -12.40 -12.99
C VAL A 213 -4.53 -11.60 -14.23
N THR A 214 -5.81 -11.24 -14.40
CA THR A 214 -6.30 -10.36 -15.47
C THR A 214 -6.75 -9.02 -14.90
N PRO A 215 -6.92 -7.98 -15.73
CA PRO A 215 -7.50 -6.71 -15.30
C PRO A 215 -8.82 -6.88 -14.55
N LEU A 216 -9.71 -7.80 -15.01
CA LEU A 216 -10.98 -8.06 -14.35
C LEU A 216 -10.79 -8.54 -12.90
N HIS A 217 -9.80 -9.40 -12.60
CA HIS A 217 -9.52 -9.82 -11.23
C HIS A 217 -9.20 -8.63 -10.33
N LEU A 218 -8.30 -7.73 -10.78
CA LEU A 218 -7.88 -6.57 -10.00
C LEU A 218 -9.02 -5.57 -9.77
N ILE A 219 -9.76 -5.28 -10.84
CA ILE A 219 -10.87 -4.33 -10.82
C ILE A 219 -12.04 -4.85 -9.95
N SER A 220 -12.26 -6.16 -9.92
CA SER A 220 -13.30 -6.76 -9.07
C SER A 220 -13.02 -6.57 -7.58
N SER A 221 -11.76 -6.37 -7.20
CA SER A 221 -11.33 -6.06 -5.83
C SER A 221 -11.64 -4.61 -5.44
N SER A 222 -11.30 -3.66 -6.30
CA SER A 222 -11.24 -2.23 -5.97
C SER A 222 -12.15 -1.34 -6.82
N GLY A 223 -12.63 -1.85 -7.96
CA GLY A 223 -13.38 -1.07 -8.93
C GLY A 223 -14.85 -0.85 -8.55
N ASN A 224 -15.42 0.22 -9.06
CA ASN A 224 -16.86 0.46 -9.01
C ASN A 224 -17.58 -0.24 -10.18
N GLN A 225 -18.90 -0.17 -10.19
CA GLN A 225 -19.73 -0.80 -11.24
C GLN A 225 -19.35 -0.34 -12.64
N GLU A 226 -19.05 0.95 -12.83
CA GLU A 226 -18.76 1.53 -14.14
C GLU A 226 -17.56 0.85 -14.80
N ILE A 227 -16.46 0.71 -14.05
CA ILE A 227 -15.23 0.13 -14.63
C ILE A 227 -15.34 -1.39 -14.81
N VAL A 228 -16.12 -2.08 -13.96
CA VAL A 228 -16.38 -3.51 -14.13
C VAL A 228 -17.16 -3.72 -15.44
N HIS A 229 -18.23 -2.97 -15.68
CA HIS A 229 -18.98 -3.01 -16.95
C HIS A 229 -18.10 -2.69 -18.15
N TYR A 230 -17.32 -1.60 -18.06
CA TYR A 230 -16.44 -1.18 -19.14
C TYR A 230 -15.44 -2.27 -19.56
N ILE A 231 -14.89 -3.00 -18.58
CA ILE A 231 -13.97 -4.11 -18.84
C ILE A 231 -14.71 -5.34 -19.37
N LEU A 232 -15.89 -5.66 -18.83
CA LEU A 232 -16.68 -6.82 -19.29
C LEU A 232 -17.03 -6.75 -20.77
N GLU A 233 -17.31 -5.57 -21.32
CA GLU A 233 -17.55 -5.37 -22.75
C GLU A 233 -16.34 -5.70 -23.64
N ARG A 234 -15.15 -5.78 -23.06
CA ARG A 234 -13.85 -5.86 -23.80
C ARG A 234 -13.10 -7.17 -23.55
N ILE A 235 -13.57 -8.00 -22.62
CA ILE A 235 -12.92 -9.27 -22.33
C ILE A 235 -13.56 -10.43 -23.08
N THR A 236 -12.79 -11.49 -23.25
CA THR A 236 -13.25 -12.71 -23.94
C THR A 236 -13.68 -13.80 -22.98
N ASN A 237 -13.24 -13.75 -21.72
CA ASN A 237 -13.52 -14.80 -20.73
C ASN A 237 -13.72 -14.22 -19.34
N ILE A 238 -14.98 -14.12 -18.91
CA ILE A 238 -15.37 -13.69 -17.56
C ILE A 238 -14.96 -14.71 -16.49
N ASN A 239 -14.83 -15.99 -16.84
CA ASN A 239 -14.49 -17.09 -15.95
C ASN A 239 -12.98 -17.42 -15.92
N ALA A 240 -12.14 -16.48 -16.32
CA ALA A 240 -10.68 -16.66 -16.23
C ALA A 240 -10.26 -16.97 -14.80
N LEU A 241 -9.26 -17.86 -14.66
CA LEU A 241 -8.75 -18.30 -13.37
C LEU A 241 -7.27 -17.96 -13.21
N THR A 242 -6.92 -17.45 -12.05
CA THR A 242 -5.52 -17.27 -11.64
C THR A 242 -4.81 -18.61 -11.41
N ASN A 243 -3.49 -18.60 -11.17
CA ASN A 243 -2.73 -19.79 -10.78
C ASN A 243 -3.29 -20.47 -9.51
N ARG A 244 -3.89 -19.70 -8.61
CA ARG A 244 -4.61 -20.19 -7.41
C ARG A 244 -6.06 -20.56 -7.69
N LYS A 245 -6.43 -20.70 -8.96
CA LYS A 245 -7.80 -21.01 -9.41
C LYS A 245 -8.86 -19.99 -8.95
N ARG A 246 -8.47 -18.79 -8.59
CA ARG A 246 -9.42 -17.73 -8.21
C ARG A 246 -10.01 -17.08 -9.44
N SER A 247 -11.34 -16.91 -9.48
CA SER A 247 -12.05 -16.09 -10.44
C SER A 247 -12.16 -14.64 -9.98
N ALA A 248 -12.59 -13.74 -10.85
CA ALA A 248 -12.88 -12.36 -10.51
C ALA A 248 -13.87 -12.23 -9.33
N LEU A 249 -14.87 -13.13 -9.25
CA LEU A 249 -15.82 -13.15 -8.14
C LEU A 249 -15.16 -13.49 -6.80
N HIS A 250 -14.15 -14.36 -6.76
CA HIS A 250 -13.40 -14.61 -5.53
C HIS A 250 -12.65 -13.37 -5.06
N TYR A 251 -12.18 -12.51 -5.97
CA TYR A 251 -11.55 -11.23 -5.63
C TYR A 251 -12.58 -10.25 -5.05
N ALA A 252 -13.75 -10.13 -5.68
CA ALA A 252 -14.83 -9.29 -5.17
C ALA A 252 -15.27 -9.72 -3.77
N VAL A 253 -15.38 -11.03 -3.51
CA VAL A 253 -15.74 -11.60 -2.20
C VAL A 253 -14.65 -11.31 -1.15
N GLU A 254 -13.36 -11.51 -1.48
CA GLU A 254 -12.25 -11.28 -0.53
C GLU A 254 -12.29 -9.84 0.00
N ASP A 255 -12.45 -8.86 -0.89
CA ASP A 255 -12.45 -7.43 -0.57
C ASP A 255 -13.85 -6.87 -0.24
N ASN A 256 -14.86 -7.74 -0.17
CA ASN A 256 -16.27 -7.38 0.12
C ASN A 256 -16.85 -6.34 -0.84
N ASN A 257 -16.46 -6.39 -2.11
CA ASN A 257 -16.98 -5.50 -3.13
C ASN A 257 -18.32 -6.01 -3.68
N LEU A 258 -19.41 -5.65 -3.00
CA LEU A 258 -20.77 -6.07 -3.36
C LEU A 258 -21.20 -5.57 -4.75
N GLU A 259 -20.77 -4.35 -5.11
CA GLU A 259 -21.09 -3.75 -6.41
C GLU A 259 -20.46 -4.56 -7.55
N ALA A 260 -19.17 -4.84 -7.45
CA ALA A 260 -18.47 -5.65 -8.44
C ALA A 260 -19.03 -7.07 -8.50
N ALA A 261 -19.31 -7.69 -7.35
CA ALA A 261 -19.90 -9.04 -7.28
C ALA A 261 -21.25 -9.08 -8.02
N LYS A 262 -22.12 -8.09 -7.77
CA LYS A 262 -23.43 -8.01 -8.44
C LYS A 262 -23.28 -7.88 -9.95
N VAL A 263 -22.43 -6.97 -10.42
CA VAL A 263 -22.18 -6.80 -11.87
C VAL A 263 -21.66 -8.09 -12.50
N LEU A 264 -20.73 -8.78 -11.84
CA LEU A 264 -20.20 -10.06 -12.33
C LEU A 264 -21.29 -11.14 -12.42
N ILE A 265 -22.16 -11.24 -11.42
CA ILE A 265 -23.26 -12.19 -11.37
C ILE A 265 -24.27 -11.88 -12.48
N ASP A 266 -24.68 -10.63 -12.61
CA ASP A 266 -25.62 -10.18 -13.65
C ASP A 266 -25.10 -10.44 -15.08
N ASN A 267 -23.76 -10.51 -15.25
CA ASN A 267 -23.10 -10.86 -16.50
C ASN A 267 -22.73 -12.35 -16.62
N GLY A 268 -23.27 -13.21 -15.77
CA GLY A 268 -23.20 -14.66 -15.91
C GLY A 268 -21.86 -15.29 -15.48
N ILE A 269 -21.14 -14.70 -14.53
CA ILE A 269 -19.97 -15.38 -13.96
C ILE A 269 -20.37 -16.69 -13.28
N ASN A 270 -19.57 -17.74 -13.47
CA ASN A 270 -19.83 -19.01 -12.80
C ASN A 270 -19.48 -18.92 -11.30
N MET A 271 -20.49 -18.88 -10.45
CA MET A 271 -20.37 -18.78 -8.99
C MET A 271 -19.83 -20.06 -8.33
N GLU A 272 -19.90 -21.20 -9.05
CA GLU A 272 -19.50 -22.51 -8.51
C GLU A 272 -18.04 -22.89 -8.80
N LEU A 273 -17.26 -21.97 -9.38
CA LEU A 273 -15.83 -22.17 -9.55
C LEU A 273 -15.17 -22.30 -8.18
N LEU A 274 -14.27 -23.29 -8.07
CA LEU A 274 -13.57 -23.59 -6.83
C LEU A 274 -12.12 -23.10 -6.92
N GLU A 275 -11.72 -22.29 -5.93
CA GLU A 275 -10.33 -21.86 -5.79
C GLU A 275 -9.41 -23.01 -5.29
N GLU A 276 -8.13 -22.71 -5.03
CA GLU A 276 -7.10 -23.71 -4.66
C GLU A 276 -7.49 -24.58 -3.45
N TYR A 277 -8.15 -24.00 -2.45
CA TYR A 277 -8.63 -24.71 -1.24
C TYR A 277 -10.02 -25.33 -1.40
N LYS A 278 -10.48 -25.47 -2.65
CA LYS A 278 -11.81 -26.04 -2.97
C LYS A 278 -12.99 -25.26 -2.39
N ARG A 279 -12.89 -23.95 -2.23
CA ARG A 279 -13.98 -23.09 -1.80
C ARG A 279 -14.62 -22.41 -3.01
N SER A 280 -15.94 -22.40 -3.06
CA SER A 280 -16.73 -21.54 -3.94
C SER A 280 -16.75 -20.10 -3.41
N ALA A 281 -17.26 -19.16 -4.20
CA ALA A 281 -17.45 -17.78 -3.76
C ALA A 281 -18.27 -17.71 -2.46
N LEU A 282 -19.36 -18.49 -2.34
CA LEU A 282 -20.18 -18.57 -1.13
C LEU A 282 -19.38 -19.11 0.07
N SER A 283 -18.65 -20.21 -0.14
CA SER A 283 -17.79 -20.76 0.93
C SER A 283 -16.72 -19.77 1.40
N LEU A 284 -16.17 -18.98 0.48
CA LEU A 284 -15.20 -17.93 0.81
C LEU A 284 -15.87 -16.78 1.59
N ALA A 285 -17.07 -16.36 1.21
CA ALA A 285 -17.85 -15.35 1.95
C ALA A 285 -18.11 -15.80 3.39
N CYS A 286 -18.46 -17.07 3.59
CA CYS A 286 -18.63 -17.66 4.92
C CYS A 286 -17.32 -17.70 5.71
N ASP A 287 -16.20 -18.06 5.08
CA ASP A 287 -14.88 -18.10 5.74
C ASP A 287 -14.35 -16.71 6.14
N ARG A 288 -14.79 -15.65 5.45
CA ARG A 288 -14.38 -14.25 5.65
C ARG A 288 -15.35 -13.40 6.47
N ASN A 289 -16.38 -14.01 7.05
CA ASN A 289 -17.43 -13.31 7.80
C ASN A 289 -18.08 -12.17 6.99
N LYS A 290 -18.60 -12.49 5.80
CA LYS A 290 -19.22 -11.53 4.88
C LYS A 290 -20.71 -11.86 4.70
N PRO A 291 -21.58 -11.56 5.69
CA PRO A 291 -23.00 -11.95 5.63
C PRO A 291 -23.75 -11.32 4.46
N GLU A 292 -23.50 -10.03 4.13
CA GLU A 292 -24.17 -9.36 3.01
C GLU A 292 -23.76 -9.96 1.67
N MET A 293 -22.49 -10.32 1.52
CA MET A 293 -21.97 -11.01 0.33
C MET A 293 -22.57 -12.42 0.22
N ALA A 294 -22.67 -13.15 1.32
CA ALA A 294 -23.29 -14.47 1.34
C ALA A 294 -24.78 -14.37 0.95
N ALA A 295 -25.50 -13.36 1.45
CA ALA A 295 -26.88 -13.10 1.05
C ALA A 295 -27.00 -12.81 -0.45
N LEU A 296 -26.18 -11.88 -0.97
CA LEU A 296 -26.15 -11.54 -2.39
C LEU A 296 -25.93 -12.78 -3.27
N LEU A 297 -24.96 -13.63 -2.91
CA LEU A 297 -24.67 -14.85 -3.66
C LEU A 297 -25.84 -15.84 -3.64
N LEU A 298 -26.47 -16.05 -2.47
CA LEU A 298 -27.60 -16.97 -2.31
C LEU A 298 -28.86 -16.49 -3.03
N GLU A 299 -29.17 -15.20 -2.95
CA GLU A 299 -30.28 -14.57 -3.67
C GLU A 299 -30.15 -14.72 -5.19
N ASN A 300 -28.93 -14.83 -5.69
CA ASN A 300 -28.64 -15.04 -7.10
C ASN A 300 -28.35 -16.51 -7.45
N GLY A 301 -28.69 -17.44 -6.58
CA GLY A 301 -28.71 -18.87 -6.88
C GLY A 301 -27.39 -19.61 -6.64
N ALA A 302 -26.47 -19.07 -5.85
CA ALA A 302 -25.29 -19.82 -5.44
C ALA A 302 -25.69 -21.10 -4.68
N ASN A 303 -25.00 -22.21 -4.97
CA ASN A 303 -25.32 -23.50 -4.37
C ASN A 303 -24.94 -23.55 -2.89
N ILE A 304 -25.94 -23.45 -2.00
CA ILE A 304 -25.78 -23.54 -0.55
C ILE A 304 -25.24 -24.89 -0.09
N HIS A 305 -25.38 -25.93 -0.91
CA HIS A 305 -24.92 -27.29 -0.65
C HIS A 305 -23.56 -27.58 -1.27
N SER A 306 -22.89 -26.58 -1.87
CA SER A 306 -21.55 -26.74 -2.43
C SER A 306 -20.61 -27.27 -1.35
N THR A 307 -19.74 -28.22 -1.71
CA THR A 307 -18.83 -28.84 -0.75
C THR A 307 -17.38 -28.62 -1.13
N GLY A 308 -16.59 -28.20 -0.16
CA GLY A 308 -15.14 -28.12 -0.26
C GLY A 308 -14.43 -29.43 0.08
N GLN A 309 -13.15 -29.33 0.44
CA GLN A 309 -12.38 -30.47 0.90
C GLN A 309 -13.05 -31.08 2.16
N GLY A 310 -13.10 -32.43 2.22
CA GLY A 310 -13.72 -33.11 3.36
C GLY A 310 -15.27 -33.03 3.38
N LYS A 311 -15.91 -32.65 2.28
CA LYS A 311 -17.35 -32.40 2.18
C LYS A 311 -17.86 -31.26 3.10
N VAL A 312 -16.98 -30.31 3.40
CA VAL A 312 -17.29 -29.13 4.22
C VAL A 312 -18.24 -28.23 3.45
N THR A 313 -19.43 -27.96 4.00
CA THR A 313 -20.40 -27.03 3.43
C THR A 313 -20.21 -25.59 3.94
N PRO A 314 -20.78 -24.56 3.29
CA PRO A 314 -20.75 -23.19 3.80
C PRO A 314 -21.21 -23.07 5.26
N LEU A 315 -22.24 -23.84 5.68
CA LEU A 315 -22.73 -23.85 7.06
C LEU A 315 -21.68 -24.43 8.04
N HIS A 316 -20.95 -25.49 7.67
CA HIS A 316 -19.86 -25.99 8.51
C HIS A 316 -18.80 -24.92 8.73
N ILE A 317 -18.42 -24.18 7.66
CA ILE A 317 -17.42 -23.10 7.75
C ILE A 317 -17.90 -22.02 8.71
N ALA A 318 -19.15 -21.56 8.57
CA ALA A 318 -19.69 -20.52 9.44
C ALA A 318 -19.77 -20.97 10.91
N CYS A 319 -20.15 -22.23 11.16
CA CYS A 319 -20.17 -22.82 12.50
C CYS A 319 -18.77 -23.01 13.08
N GLU A 320 -17.81 -23.46 12.26
CA GLU A 320 -16.40 -23.63 12.70
C GLU A 320 -15.75 -22.28 13.07
N ARG A 321 -16.12 -21.20 12.36
CA ARG A 321 -15.62 -19.84 12.62
C ARG A 321 -16.38 -19.07 13.69
N GLY A 322 -17.54 -19.54 14.14
CA GLY A 322 -18.39 -18.85 15.09
C GLY A 322 -19.11 -17.61 14.52
N PHE A 323 -19.34 -17.55 13.21
CA PHE A 323 -19.89 -16.37 12.53
C PHE A 323 -21.43 -16.43 12.51
N ILE A 324 -22.05 -15.98 13.59
CA ILE A 324 -23.49 -16.11 13.81
C ILE A 324 -24.33 -15.42 12.73
N GLU A 325 -23.94 -14.23 12.26
CA GLU A 325 -24.72 -13.51 11.24
C GLU A 325 -24.68 -14.24 9.89
N VAL A 326 -23.55 -14.85 9.54
CA VAL A 326 -23.45 -15.72 8.37
C VAL A 326 -24.35 -16.96 8.55
N VAL A 327 -24.37 -17.57 9.73
CA VAL A 327 -25.27 -18.70 10.04
C VAL A 327 -26.75 -18.26 9.87
N ARG A 328 -27.13 -17.07 10.37
CA ARG A 328 -28.50 -16.53 10.19
C ARG A 328 -28.88 -16.40 8.72
N VAL A 329 -27.99 -15.85 7.90
CA VAL A 329 -28.20 -15.71 6.45
C VAL A 329 -28.37 -17.09 5.80
N LEU A 330 -27.46 -18.02 6.09
CA LEU A 330 -27.53 -19.37 5.52
C LEU A 330 -28.87 -20.08 5.87
N LEU A 331 -29.35 -19.94 7.11
CA LEU A 331 -30.58 -20.57 7.58
C LEU A 331 -31.84 -20.06 6.88
N GLN A 332 -31.81 -18.87 6.27
CA GLN A 332 -32.91 -18.36 5.45
C GLN A 332 -33.06 -19.11 4.12
N HIS A 333 -32.00 -19.78 3.65
CA HIS A 333 -31.91 -20.47 2.36
C HIS A 333 -31.91 -22.01 2.49
N GLN A 334 -32.43 -22.56 3.58
CA GLN A 334 -32.65 -24.00 3.81
C GLN A 334 -31.39 -24.87 3.62
N PRO A 335 -30.31 -24.62 4.36
CA PRO A 335 -29.10 -25.45 4.29
C PRO A 335 -29.37 -26.86 4.83
N ASN A 336 -28.58 -27.86 4.39
CA ASN A 336 -28.62 -29.18 4.98
C ASN A 336 -27.98 -29.21 6.38
N LEU A 337 -28.78 -29.21 7.45
CA LEU A 337 -28.35 -29.23 8.84
C LEU A 337 -27.72 -30.56 9.26
N TYR A 338 -28.00 -31.64 8.54
CA TYR A 338 -27.53 -33.00 8.84
C TYR A 338 -26.34 -33.43 7.98
N ALA A 339 -25.84 -32.56 7.12
CA ALA A 339 -24.68 -32.86 6.32
C ALA A 339 -23.47 -33.18 7.21
N LYS A 340 -22.74 -34.28 6.93
CA LYS A 340 -21.54 -34.65 7.67
C LYS A 340 -20.29 -34.27 6.87
N ALA A 341 -19.42 -33.46 7.48
CA ALA A 341 -18.12 -33.10 6.92
C ALA A 341 -16.99 -33.75 7.71
N THR A 342 -15.86 -33.95 7.03
CA THR A 342 -14.63 -34.40 7.69
C THR A 342 -13.80 -33.15 8.02
N LEU A 343 -13.73 -32.83 9.30
CA LEU A 343 -12.97 -31.71 9.85
C LEU A 343 -11.72 -32.21 10.56
N TYR A 344 -10.77 -31.32 10.84
CA TYR A 344 -9.57 -31.63 11.58
C TYR A 344 -9.58 -30.91 12.92
N SER A 345 -9.51 -31.66 14.02
CA SER A 345 -9.44 -31.12 15.38
C SER A 345 -8.00 -30.66 15.69
N MET A 346 -7.83 -29.43 16.14
CA MET A 346 -6.56 -28.96 16.68
C MET A 346 -6.63 -28.99 18.22
N PRO A 347 -5.54 -29.32 18.95
CA PRO A 347 -4.18 -29.59 18.46
C PRO A 347 -3.92 -31.04 18.04
N LYS A 348 -4.88 -31.95 18.24
CA LYS A 348 -4.65 -33.41 18.04
C LYS A 348 -4.58 -33.84 16.58
N ASN A 349 -4.97 -33.00 15.63
CA ASN A 349 -5.04 -33.30 14.20
C ASN A 349 -5.86 -34.57 13.87
N GLU A 350 -6.89 -34.84 14.70
CA GLU A 350 -7.80 -35.96 14.51
C GLU A 350 -8.88 -35.63 13.47
N LYS A 351 -9.21 -36.62 12.64
CA LYS A 351 -10.30 -36.50 11.68
C LYS A 351 -11.64 -36.72 12.39
N LEU A 352 -12.47 -35.71 12.40
CA LEU A 352 -13.81 -35.76 12.98
C LEU A 352 -14.87 -35.77 11.85
N LYS A 353 -15.90 -36.57 12.00
CA LYS A 353 -17.06 -36.51 11.10
C LYS A 353 -18.21 -35.85 11.86
N GLU A 354 -18.42 -34.60 11.58
CA GLU A 354 -19.37 -33.74 12.33
C GLU A 354 -20.41 -33.13 11.41
N THR A 355 -21.59 -32.87 11.95
CA THR A 355 -22.59 -31.96 11.42
C THR A 355 -22.28 -30.52 11.83
N PRO A 356 -22.89 -29.49 11.19
CA PRO A 356 -22.65 -28.10 11.60
C PRO A 356 -22.92 -27.84 13.09
N ILE A 357 -24.00 -28.42 13.66
CA ILE A 357 -24.32 -28.25 15.07
C ILE A 357 -23.32 -28.95 16.00
N GLU A 358 -22.83 -30.14 15.62
CA GLU A 358 -21.80 -30.84 16.39
C GLU A 358 -20.48 -30.04 16.40
N THR A 359 -20.14 -29.41 15.28
CA THR A 359 -18.98 -28.51 15.18
C THR A 359 -19.13 -27.30 16.10
N ALA A 360 -20.29 -26.62 16.09
CA ALA A 360 -20.58 -25.50 16.97
C ALA A 360 -20.53 -25.89 18.46
N LYS A 361 -21.11 -27.04 18.83
CA LYS A 361 -21.04 -27.58 20.20
C LYS A 361 -19.62 -27.84 20.67
N ARG A 362 -18.82 -28.50 19.83
CA ARG A 362 -17.41 -28.79 20.15
C ARG A 362 -16.58 -27.54 20.40
N LEU A 363 -16.91 -26.45 19.71
CA LEU A 363 -16.17 -25.18 19.79
C LEU A 363 -16.76 -24.21 20.83
N GLY A 364 -17.90 -24.56 21.48
CA GLY A 364 -18.52 -23.75 22.53
C GLY A 364 -19.27 -22.53 22.01
N TYR A 365 -19.80 -22.56 20.79
CA TYR A 365 -20.61 -21.48 20.22
C TYR A 365 -22.10 -21.69 20.56
N ASP A 366 -22.48 -21.49 21.82
CA ASP A 366 -23.80 -21.80 22.36
C ASP A 366 -24.93 -21.08 21.61
N GLU A 367 -24.74 -19.81 21.27
CA GLU A 367 -25.75 -19.04 20.52
C GLU A 367 -26.00 -19.63 19.12
N ILE A 368 -24.98 -20.15 18.44
CA ILE A 368 -25.12 -20.87 17.17
C ILE A 368 -25.84 -22.20 17.38
N VAL A 369 -25.50 -22.91 18.47
CA VAL A 369 -26.15 -24.17 18.83
C VAL A 369 -27.64 -23.97 19.05
N ASP A 370 -28.04 -22.94 19.82
CA ASP A 370 -29.43 -22.61 20.08
C ASP A 370 -30.18 -22.26 18.79
N LEU A 371 -29.52 -21.44 17.94
CA LEU A 371 -30.08 -21.04 16.64
C LEU A 371 -30.31 -22.26 15.73
N LEU A 372 -29.34 -23.17 15.64
CA LEU A 372 -29.48 -24.39 14.81
C LEU A 372 -30.52 -25.35 15.41
N SER A 373 -30.55 -25.51 16.75
CA SER A 373 -31.50 -26.38 17.44
C SER A 373 -32.95 -25.93 17.24
N SER A 374 -33.17 -24.63 17.12
CA SER A 374 -34.52 -24.09 16.83
C SER A 374 -35.03 -24.39 15.41
N LYS A 375 -34.18 -24.91 14.53
CA LYS A 375 -34.47 -25.23 13.12
C LYS A 375 -34.43 -26.73 12.83
N LEU A 376 -34.05 -27.55 13.80
CA LEU A 376 -34.09 -29.01 13.74
C LEU A 376 -35.48 -29.54 14.16
#